data_8d01cab861120a39263b3e441f5f244c
#
_entry.id   8d01cab861120a39263b3e441f5f244c
#
_cell.length_a   1.000
_cell.length_b   1.000
_cell.length_c   1.000
_cell.angle_alpha   90.00
_cell.angle_beta   90.00
_cell.angle_gamma   90.00
#
_symmetry.space_group_name_H-M   'P 1'
#
loop_
_entity.id
_entity.type
_entity.pdbx_description
1 polymer ?
#
loop_
_entity_poly.entity_id
_entity_poly.type
_entity_poly.pdbx_seq_one_letter_code
_entity_poly.pdbx_strand_id
1 'polypeptide(L)'
;MLPVSAFIHGDNGIGDVDIPDSNRSVETESAVDFIIDAVKTYGKDLIYVPTGPMTNIEAALKKAPEIKDEIGQIVLMGGALTVPGNCNAWMEANISQDPEAADYLFRSGTPTTMIGLDVTLQTLLTYKETQQWRDLGTKAGKFLADMTDFYIKAYETTSPHLGGCGLHDPLAVGVAVDPTLVTTLDINMKVDVDGPTRGRTIGDETRLNDPVKTMKVAVGVDVPRFLNEFMTRISGLAAKAQ
;
A
#
# COMPACT_ATOMS: atom_id res chain seq x y z
N MET A 1 9.57 19.44 0.93
CA MET A 1 8.58 18.64 1.66
C MET A 1 7.41 18.45 0.71
N LEU A 2 7.01 17.21 0.48
CA LEU A 2 5.89 16.90 -0.39
C LEU A 2 4.58 17.36 0.26
N PRO A 3 3.57 17.79 -0.53
CA PRO A 3 2.32 18.27 0.03
C PRO A 3 1.60 17.15 0.80
N VAL A 4 1.10 17.47 1.98
CA VAL A 4 0.28 16.57 2.79
C VAL A 4 -1.14 16.53 2.21
N SER A 5 -1.72 15.33 2.08
CA SER A 5 -3.09 15.16 1.55
C SER A 5 -4.14 15.27 2.68
N ALA A 6 -4.14 16.38 3.40
CA ALA A 6 -5.03 16.61 4.55
C ALA A 6 -6.53 16.46 4.19
N PHE A 7 -6.91 16.82 2.96
CA PHE A 7 -8.29 16.68 2.49
C PHE A 7 -8.79 15.23 2.41
N ILE A 8 -7.85 14.25 2.33
CA ILE A 8 -8.16 12.81 2.28
C ILE A 8 -8.02 12.18 3.68
N HIS A 9 -6.99 12.56 4.44
CA HIS A 9 -6.60 11.88 5.68
C HIS A 9 -6.79 12.71 6.94
N GLY A 10 -7.27 13.97 6.84
CA GLY A 10 -7.31 14.93 7.94
C GLY A 10 -5.94 15.60 8.19
N ASP A 11 -5.93 16.66 8.97
CA ASP A 11 -4.70 17.38 9.31
C ASP A 11 -3.75 16.54 10.18
N ASN A 12 -4.32 15.65 11.00
CA ASN A 12 -3.55 14.75 11.86
C ASN A 12 -3.25 13.37 11.21
N GLY A 13 -3.69 13.13 9.97
CA GLY A 13 -3.45 11.90 9.21
C GLY A 13 -4.37 10.71 9.55
N ILE A 14 -5.30 10.88 10.49
CA ILE A 14 -6.22 9.83 10.96
C ILE A 14 -7.68 10.33 11.00
N GLY A 15 -8.07 11.17 10.00
CA GLY A 15 -9.42 11.69 9.88
C GLY A 15 -9.82 12.68 10.97
N ASP A 16 -8.86 13.42 11.50
CA ASP A 16 -9.01 14.39 12.58
C ASP A 16 -9.63 13.81 13.88
N VAL A 17 -9.55 12.48 14.05
CA VAL A 17 -9.98 11.84 15.28
C VAL A 17 -8.98 12.15 16.39
N ASP A 18 -9.50 12.60 17.53
CA ASP A 18 -8.70 12.90 18.71
C ASP A 18 -8.33 11.61 19.47
N ILE A 19 -7.03 11.34 19.56
CA ILE A 19 -6.47 10.23 20.35
C ILE A 19 -5.33 10.76 21.21
N PRO A 20 -5.10 10.19 22.40
CA PRO A 20 -3.98 10.57 23.24
C PRO A 20 -2.64 10.33 22.55
N ASP A 21 -1.69 11.25 22.72
CA ASP A 21 -0.31 11.05 22.29
C ASP A 21 0.33 9.83 22.96
N SER A 22 1.20 9.17 22.23
CA SER A 22 1.99 8.07 22.77
C SER A 22 3.05 8.58 23.76
N ASN A 23 3.24 7.86 24.87
CA ASN A 23 4.37 8.08 25.78
C ASN A 23 5.70 7.48 25.25
N ARG A 24 5.69 6.83 24.09
CA ARG A 24 6.88 6.25 23.45
C ARG A 24 7.64 7.34 22.69
N SER A 25 8.95 7.30 22.75
CA SER A 25 9.83 8.09 21.87
C SER A 25 10.05 7.35 20.55
N VAL A 26 10.40 8.10 19.51
CA VAL A 26 10.87 7.51 18.25
C VAL A 26 12.19 6.77 18.48
N GLU A 27 12.40 5.68 17.73
CA GLU A 27 13.66 4.94 17.77
C GLU A 27 14.80 5.79 17.20
N THR A 28 16.02 5.54 17.66
CA THR A 28 17.22 6.26 17.20
C THR A 28 17.77 5.70 15.89
N GLU A 29 17.45 4.44 15.59
CA GLU A 29 17.82 3.78 14.34
C GLU A 29 17.02 4.37 13.18
N SER A 30 17.69 4.56 12.03
CA SER A 30 16.99 5.01 10.82
C SER A 30 16.14 3.89 10.23
N ALA A 31 15.03 4.25 9.55
CA ALA A 31 14.21 3.27 8.83
C ALA A 31 15.02 2.47 7.80
N VAL A 32 16.02 3.08 7.18
CA VAL A 32 16.92 2.44 6.20
C VAL A 32 17.76 1.35 6.87
N ASP A 33 18.37 1.64 8.02
CA ASP A 33 19.17 0.68 8.76
C ASP A 33 18.30 -0.44 9.33
N PHE A 34 17.14 -0.10 9.87
CA PHE A 34 16.18 -1.09 10.35
C PHE A 34 15.76 -2.09 9.25
N ILE A 35 15.50 -1.61 8.02
CA ILE A 35 15.18 -2.50 6.89
C ILE A 35 16.34 -3.45 6.61
N ILE A 36 17.58 -2.93 6.55
CA ILE A 36 18.79 -3.75 6.30
C ILE A 36 18.96 -4.80 7.39
N ASP A 37 18.84 -4.42 8.64
CA ASP A 37 19.03 -5.32 9.78
C ASP A 37 17.90 -6.36 9.87
N ALA A 38 16.67 -5.97 9.54
CA ALA A 38 15.56 -6.91 9.44
C ALA A 38 15.78 -7.95 8.34
N VAL A 39 16.25 -7.54 7.14
CA VAL A 39 16.57 -8.48 6.07
C VAL A 39 17.70 -9.43 6.50
N LYS A 40 18.77 -8.92 7.10
CA LYS A 40 19.89 -9.75 7.59
C LYS A 40 19.47 -10.72 8.69
N THR A 41 18.48 -10.32 9.50
CA THR A 41 17.98 -11.15 10.61
C THR A 41 17.04 -12.25 10.15
N TYR A 42 16.08 -11.92 9.28
CA TYR A 42 14.98 -12.82 8.90
C TYR A 42 15.13 -13.41 7.49
N GLY A 43 15.98 -12.83 6.65
CA GLY A 43 16.27 -13.35 5.31
C GLY A 43 15.00 -13.59 4.48
N LYS A 44 14.87 -14.82 3.97
CA LYS A 44 13.75 -15.24 3.13
C LYS A 44 12.39 -15.31 3.83
N ASP A 45 12.36 -15.26 5.16
CA ASP A 45 11.11 -15.23 5.93
C ASP A 45 10.54 -13.82 6.05
N LEU A 46 11.32 -12.76 5.65
CA LEU A 46 10.85 -11.39 5.67
C LEU A 46 10.03 -11.05 4.43
N ILE A 47 8.83 -10.53 4.66
CA ILE A 47 8.05 -9.83 3.64
C ILE A 47 8.00 -8.35 4.03
N TYR A 48 8.57 -7.49 3.18
CA TYR A 48 8.50 -6.05 3.36
C TYR A 48 7.28 -5.48 2.62
N VAL A 49 6.43 -4.74 3.34
CA VAL A 49 5.18 -4.18 2.78
C VAL A 49 5.22 -2.65 2.83
N PRO A 50 5.79 -1.97 1.83
CA PRO A 50 5.73 -0.51 1.76
C PRO A 50 4.32 -0.05 1.37
N THR A 51 3.76 0.86 2.18
CA THR A 51 2.43 1.47 2.00
C THR A 51 2.52 2.98 1.78
N GLY A 52 3.67 3.45 1.39
CA GLY A 52 4.00 4.84 1.04
C GLY A 52 5.04 4.87 -0.08
N PRO A 53 5.77 6.00 -0.27
CA PRO A 53 6.81 6.08 -1.29
C PRO A 53 7.94 5.07 -1.06
N MET A 54 8.58 4.64 -2.16
CA MET A 54 9.60 3.59 -2.14
C MET A 54 10.98 4.09 -1.69
N THR A 55 11.11 5.32 -1.23
CA THR A 55 12.38 5.99 -0.88
C THR A 55 13.21 5.21 0.14
N ASN A 56 12.58 4.65 1.19
CA ASN A 56 13.32 3.93 2.23
C ASN A 56 13.90 2.60 1.73
N ILE A 57 13.12 1.84 0.95
CA ILE A 57 13.61 0.56 0.41
C ILE A 57 14.65 0.78 -0.69
N GLU A 58 14.50 1.81 -1.51
CA GLU A 58 15.53 2.20 -2.47
C GLU A 58 16.85 2.54 -1.76
N ALA A 59 16.79 3.39 -0.73
CA ALA A 59 17.97 3.77 0.04
C ALA A 59 18.62 2.56 0.72
N ALA A 60 17.83 1.60 1.24
CA ALA A 60 18.34 0.38 1.82
C ALA A 60 19.05 -0.51 0.78
N LEU A 61 18.44 -0.71 -0.39
CA LEU A 61 19.02 -1.48 -1.49
C LEU A 61 20.29 -0.82 -2.07
N LYS A 62 20.37 0.51 -2.09
CA LYS A 62 21.57 1.24 -2.49
C LYS A 62 22.68 1.14 -1.45
N LYS A 63 22.33 1.19 -0.16
CA LYS A 63 23.30 1.12 0.95
C LYS A 63 23.85 -0.29 1.16
N ALA A 64 23.02 -1.32 0.97
CA ALA A 64 23.36 -2.72 1.13
C ALA A 64 22.81 -3.55 -0.06
N PRO A 65 23.46 -3.52 -1.24
CA PRO A 65 22.93 -4.16 -2.45
C PRO A 65 22.70 -5.67 -2.34
N GLU A 66 23.39 -6.33 -1.42
CA GLU A 66 23.25 -7.77 -1.16
C GLU A 66 21.86 -8.15 -0.65
N ILE A 67 21.17 -7.26 0.08
CA ILE A 67 19.87 -7.58 0.66
C ILE A 67 18.78 -7.88 -0.39
N LYS A 68 18.97 -7.46 -1.64
CA LYS A 68 18.04 -7.78 -2.74
C LYS A 68 17.88 -9.29 -2.96
N ASP A 69 18.95 -10.04 -2.72
CA ASP A 69 18.98 -11.50 -2.89
C ASP A 69 18.65 -12.24 -1.58
N GLU A 70 18.64 -11.54 -0.46
CA GLU A 70 18.39 -12.08 0.88
C GLU A 70 16.93 -11.94 1.30
N ILE A 71 16.27 -10.85 0.95
CA ILE A 71 14.87 -10.60 1.30
C ILE A 71 13.92 -11.65 0.67
N GLY A 72 12.90 -12.06 1.40
CA GLY A 72 11.91 -13.00 0.90
C GLY A 72 11.07 -12.43 -0.22
N GLN A 73 10.39 -11.32 0.04
CA GLN A 73 9.52 -10.66 -0.92
C GLN A 73 9.24 -9.20 -0.54
N ILE A 74 8.94 -8.38 -1.53
CA ILE A 74 8.33 -7.06 -1.34
C ILE A 74 6.89 -7.12 -1.89
N VAL A 75 5.91 -6.71 -1.08
CA VAL A 75 4.51 -6.56 -1.50
C VAL A 75 4.14 -5.09 -1.34
N LEU A 76 4.27 -4.31 -2.39
CA LEU A 76 4.03 -2.86 -2.31
C LEU A 76 2.58 -2.49 -2.59
N MET A 77 2.06 -1.50 -1.85
CA MET A 77 0.89 -0.75 -2.29
C MET A 77 1.34 0.43 -3.15
N GLY A 78 0.88 0.48 -4.38
CA GLY A 78 1.19 1.58 -5.29
C GLY A 78 0.98 1.22 -6.75
N GLY A 79 0.91 2.25 -7.58
CA GLY A 79 0.81 2.13 -9.02
C GLY A 79 -0.58 1.86 -9.58
N ALA A 80 -0.66 1.94 -10.90
CA ALA A 80 -1.84 1.65 -11.70
C ALA A 80 -1.38 1.20 -13.09
N LEU A 81 -1.64 -0.04 -13.46
CA LEU A 81 -1.21 -0.58 -14.75
C LEU A 81 -2.31 -0.50 -15.80
N THR A 82 -3.53 -0.95 -15.46
CA THR A 82 -4.65 -1.09 -16.39
C THR A 82 -5.79 -0.11 -16.13
N VAL A 83 -5.68 0.69 -15.07
CA VAL A 83 -6.68 1.67 -14.64
C VAL A 83 -6.07 3.07 -14.54
N PRO A 84 -6.86 4.14 -14.51
CA PRO A 84 -6.36 5.48 -14.24
C PRO A 84 -5.71 5.58 -12.84
N GLY A 85 -4.82 6.56 -12.69
CA GLY A 85 -4.30 6.96 -11.39
C GLY A 85 -5.33 7.66 -10.50
N ASN A 86 -4.96 7.94 -9.26
CA ASN A 86 -5.78 8.69 -8.29
C ASN A 86 -5.23 10.10 -7.99
N CYS A 87 -4.01 10.41 -8.40
CA CYS A 87 -3.48 11.78 -8.40
C CYS A 87 -3.78 12.52 -9.70
N ASN A 88 -3.74 11.81 -10.83
CA ASN A 88 -4.16 12.26 -12.14
C ASN A 88 -4.45 11.03 -13.03
N ALA A 89 -4.62 11.23 -14.34
CA ALA A 89 -5.01 10.15 -15.25
C ALA A 89 -4.04 8.95 -15.30
N TRP A 90 -2.80 9.09 -14.88
CA TRP A 90 -1.78 8.01 -14.98
C TRP A 90 -0.99 7.75 -13.70
N MET A 91 -1.10 8.60 -12.68
CA MET A 91 -0.21 8.60 -11.53
C MET A 91 -0.96 8.20 -10.26
N GLU A 92 -0.47 7.14 -9.59
CA GLU A 92 -0.93 6.74 -8.27
C GLU A 92 -0.13 7.49 -7.17
N ALA A 93 -0.75 7.72 -6.01
CA ALA A 93 -0.24 8.60 -4.98
C ALA A 93 1.14 8.20 -4.44
N ASN A 94 1.36 6.94 -4.06
CA ASN A 94 2.62 6.49 -3.47
C ASN A 94 3.77 6.56 -4.48
N ILE A 95 3.52 6.14 -5.72
CA ILE A 95 4.51 6.22 -6.80
C ILE A 95 4.82 7.69 -7.14
N SER A 96 3.81 8.56 -7.08
CA SER A 96 3.97 9.98 -7.41
C SER A 96 4.91 10.73 -6.48
N GLN A 97 5.04 10.27 -5.24
CA GLN A 97 5.87 10.90 -4.22
C GLN A 97 7.37 10.73 -4.48
N ASP A 98 7.77 9.60 -5.06
CA ASP A 98 9.17 9.31 -5.43
C ASP A 98 9.22 8.31 -6.59
N PRO A 99 8.95 8.78 -7.83
CA PRO A 99 8.96 7.92 -9.01
C PRO A 99 10.31 7.27 -9.28
N GLU A 100 11.41 7.97 -8.97
CA GLU A 100 12.78 7.47 -9.15
C GLU A 100 13.06 6.28 -8.24
N ALA A 101 12.66 6.36 -6.98
CA ALA A 101 12.81 5.26 -6.04
C ALA A 101 11.97 4.04 -6.46
N ALA A 102 10.76 4.28 -6.96
CA ALA A 102 9.91 3.22 -7.48
C ALA A 102 10.49 2.57 -8.74
N ASP A 103 11.01 3.35 -9.71
CA ASP A 103 11.68 2.82 -10.90
C ASP A 103 12.91 2.00 -10.53
N TYR A 104 13.71 2.50 -9.58
CA TYR A 104 14.87 1.76 -9.07
C TYR A 104 14.46 0.40 -8.50
N LEU A 105 13.44 0.35 -7.64
CA LEU A 105 12.93 -0.90 -7.08
C LEU A 105 12.46 -1.86 -8.18
N PHE A 106 11.67 -1.39 -9.14
CA PHE A 106 11.13 -2.20 -10.23
C PHE A 106 12.22 -2.82 -11.13
N ARG A 107 13.37 -2.17 -11.20
CA ARG A 107 14.53 -2.63 -11.98
C ARG A 107 15.59 -3.34 -11.14
N SER A 108 15.46 -3.37 -9.82
CA SER A 108 16.47 -3.92 -8.91
C SER A 108 16.66 -5.44 -9.05
N GLY A 109 15.65 -6.15 -9.56
CA GLY A 109 15.62 -7.61 -9.60
C GLY A 109 15.11 -8.25 -8.30
N THR A 110 14.77 -7.45 -7.29
CA THR A 110 14.17 -7.96 -6.04
C THR A 110 12.77 -8.51 -6.31
N PRO A 111 12.41 -9.71 -5.81
CA PRO A 111 11.07 -10.26 -5.98
C PRO A 111 10.00 -9.31 -5.44
N THR A 112 9.17 -8.75 -6.32
CA THR A 112 8.23 -7.69 -5.96
C THR A 112 6.84 -7.98 -6.50
N THR A 113 5.81 -7.87 -5.66
CA THR A 113 4.40 -7.89 -6.05
C THR A 113 3.80 -6.50 -5.87
N MET A 114 3.27 -5.95 -6.96
CA MET A 114 2.59 -4.65 -6.97
C MET A 114 1.09 -4.84 -6.75
N ILE A 115 0.56 -4.24 -5.70
CA ILE A 115 -0.87 -4.15 -5.38
C ILE A 115 -1.32 -2.74 -5.73
N GLY A 116 -1.67 -2.56 -7.00
CA GLY A 116 -2.05 -1.27 -7.56
C GLY A 116 -3.53 -0.96 -7.46
N LEU A 117 -3.90 0.22 -7.98
CA LEU A 117 -5.30 0.65 -8.07
C LEU A 117 -6.16 -0.32 -8.88
N ASP A 118 -5.54 -1.13 -9.74
CA ASP A 118 -6.16 -2.21 -10.53
C ASP A 118 -7.04 -3.13 -9.68
N VAL A 119 -6.62 -3.39 -8.45
CA VAL A 119 -7.33 -4.28 -7.51
C VAL A 119 -7.81 -3.55 -6.24
N THR A 120 -7.10 -2.53 -5.78
CA THR A 120 -7.45 -1.88 -4.52
C THR A 120 -8.73 -1.04 -4.61
N LEU A 121 -9.06 -0.50 -5.80
CA LEU A 121 -10.34 0.20 -6.04
C LEU A 121 -11.55 -0.73 -6.14
N GLN A 122 -11.34 -2.05 -6.10
CA GLN A 122 -12.42 -3.03 -6.04
C GLN A 122 -12.76 -3.43 -4.61
N THR A 123 -11.84 -3.24 -3.64
CA THR A 123 -12.01 -3.60 -2.23
C THR A 123 -12.47 -2.39 -1.43
N LEU A 124 -13.77 -2.17 -1.38
CA LEU A 124 -14.37 -0.95 -0.83
C LEU A 124 -14.96 -1.17 0.56
N LEU A 125 -14.73 -0.22 1.47
CA LEU A 125 -15.53 -0.05 2.69
C LEU A 125 -16.57 1.04 2.49
N THR A 126 -17.74 0.79 3.06
CA THR A 126 -18.88 1.72 3.09
C THR A 126 -19.27 2.04 4.54
N TYR A 127 -20.21 2.97 4.72
CA TYR A 127 -20.80 3.26 6.03
C TYR A 127 -21.47 2.03 6.69
N LYS A 128 -21.77 0.99 5.92
CA LYS A 128 -22.32 -0.26 6.46
C LYS A 128 -21.28 -1.01 7.30
N GLU A 129 -20.04 -1.08 6.83
CA GLU A 129 -18.94 -1.75 7.54
C GLU A 129 -18.49 -0.91 8.74
N THR A 130 -18.42 0.41 8.61
CA THR A 130 -18.06 1.29 9.75
C THR A 130 -19.11 1.27 10.85
N GLN A 131 -20.40 1.10 10.50
CA GLN A 131 -21.46 0.92 11.48
C GLN A 131 -21.29 -0.37 12.29
N GLN A 132 -20.81 -1.47 11.68
CA GLN A 132 -20.52 -2.70 12.40
C GLN A 132 -19.44 -2.47 13.48
N TRP A 133 -18.42 -1.64 13.21
CA TRP A 133 -17.43 -1.28 14.21
C TRP A 133 -18.00 -0.41 15.34
N ARG A 134 -18.91 0.52 15.05
CA ARG A 134 -19.63 1.30 16.08
C ARG A 134 -20.45 0.42 16.99
N ASP A 135 -21.12 -0.58 16.41
CA ASP A 135 -21.99 -1.52 17.12
C ASP A 135 -21.22 -2.42 18.12
N LEU A 136 -19.87 -2.49 18.00
CA LEU A 136 -19.04 -3.15 19.01
C LEU A 136 -19.07 -2.44 20.37
N GLY A 137 -19.41 -1.15 20.41
CA GLY A 137 -19.47 -0.36 21.65
C GLY A 137 -18.11 -0.11 22.31
N THR A 138 -16.99 -0.38 21.63
CA THR A 138 -15.62 -0.18 22.12
C THR A 138 -15.03 1.14 21.63
N LYS A 139 -14.03 1.67 22.34
CA LYS A 139 -13.27 2.86 21.89
C LYS A 139 -12.59 2.60 20.55
N ALA A 140 -11.99 1.42 20.38
CA ALA A 140 -11.32 1.06 19.14
C ALA A 140 -12.29 0.95 17.95
N GLY A 141 -13.48 0.36 18.17
CA GLY A 141 -14.52 0.30 17.14
C GLY A 141 -15.00 1.69 16.71
N LYS A 142 -15.21 2.59 17.68
CA LYS A 142 -15.55 3.99 17.40
C LYS A 142 -14.45 4.70 16.63
N PHE A 143 -13.18 4.55 17.04
CA PHE A 143 -12.02 5.14 16.38
C PHE A 143 -11.91 4.70 14.92
N LEU A 144 -11.95 3.39 14.68
CA LEU A 144 -11.89 2.84 13.33
C LEU A 144 -13.02 3.37 12.44
N ALA A 145 -14.23 3.43 12.98
CA ALA A 145 -15.38 3.92 12.25
C ALA A 145 -15.25 5.41 11.90
N ASP A 146 -14.90 6.25 12.88
CA ASP A 146 -14.81 7.71 12.66
C ASP A 146 -13.69 8.07 11.67
N MET A 147 -12.51 7.45 11.81
CA MET A 147 -11.40 7.62 10.87
C MET A 147 -11.78 7.18 9.45
N THR A 148 -12.46 6.05 9.31
CA THR A 148 -12.85 5.52 8.00
C THR A 148 -13.99 6.33 7.38
N ASP A 149 -14.94 6.82 8.17
CA ASP A 149 -16.01 7.68 7.66
C ASP A 149 -15.48 9.00 7.10
N PHE A 150 -14.45 9.58 7.73
CA PHE A 150 -13.77 10.74 7.17
C PHE A 150 -13.21 10.42 5.78
N TYR A 151 -12.57 9.27 5.62
CA TYR A 151 -12.00 8.82 4.35
C TYR A 151 -13.09 8.52 3.31
N ILE A 152 -14.19 7.86 3.68
CA ILE A 152 -15.35 7.64 2.80
C ILE A 152 -15.90 8.99 2.30
N LYS A 153 -16.06 9.97 3.20
CA LYS A 153 -16.54 11.31 2.85
C LYS A 153 -15.63 12.02 1.85
N ALA A 154 -14.31 11.86 1.95
CA ALA A 154 -13.38 12.39 0.96
C ALA A 154 -13.61 11.72 -0.42
N TYR A 155 -13.86 10.41 -0.44
CA TYR A 155 -14.17 9.67 -1.67
C TYR A 155 -15.49 10.07 -2.32
N GLU A 156 -16.49 10.50 -1.55
CA GLU A 156 -17.75 11.06 -2.10
C GLU A 156 -17.52 12.28 -3.00
N THR A 157 -16.41 13.01 -2.76
CA THR A 157 -16.02 14.17 -3.56
C THR A 157 -15.05 13.81 -4.69
N THR A 158 -14.05 12.96 -4.41
CA THR A 158 -12.97 12.66 -5.37
C THR A 158 -13.32 11.53 -6.33
N SER A 159 -14.13 10.57 -5.88
CA SER A 159 -14.46 9.35 -6.63
C SER A 159 -15.88 8.85 -6.30
N PRO A 160 -16.93 9.68 -6.49
CA PRO A 160 -18.28 9.38 -6.04
C PRO A 160 -18.90 8.12 -6.67
N HIS A 161 -18.40 7.71 -7.82
CA HIS A 161 -18.84 6.52 -8.53
C HIS A 161 -18.49 5.20 -7.81
N LEU A 162 -17.54 5.23 -6.87
CA LEU A 162 -17.12 4.03 -6.12
C LEU A 162 -18.11 3.66 -5.01
N GLY A 163 -18.81 4.63 -4.42
CA GLY A 163 -19.76 4.40 -3.33
C GLY A 163 -19.15 3.98 -1.99
N GLY A 164 -17.85 4.16 -1.83
CA GLY A 164 -17.07 3.82 -0.62
C GLY A 164 -15.63 4.22 -0.77
N CYS A 165 -14.78 3.90 0.21
CA CYS A 165 -13.34 4.14 0.13
C CYS A 165 -12.55 2.85 -0.14
N GLY A 166 -11.45 2.94 -0.91
CA GLY A 166 -10.60 1.80 -1.23
C GLY A 166 -9.78 1.33 -0.02
N LEU A 167 -9.68 0.02 0.16
CA LEU A 167 -8.80 -0.62 1.14
C LEU A 167 -7.43 -0.90 0.50
N HIS A 168 -6.68 0.17 0.22
CA HIS A 168 -5.41 0.11 -0.50
C HIS A 168 -4.35 -0.69 0.28
N ASP A 169 -3.87 -0.12 1.38
CA ASP A 169 -2.83 -0.72 2.21
C ASP A 169 -3.27 -2.03 2.87
N PRO A 170 -4.51 -2.13 3.37
CA PRO A 170 -5.00 -3.39 3.93
C PRO A 170 -4.97 -4.54 2.94
N LEU A 171 -5.25 -4.31 1.65
CA LEU A 171 -5.17 -5.36 0.64
C LEU A 171 -3.71 -5.80 0.42
N ALA A 172 -2.76 -4.88 0.38
CA ALA A 172 -1.34 -5.23 0.25
C ALA A 172 -0.86 -6.10 1.43
N VAL A 173 -1.25 -5.74 2.65
CA VAL A 173 -0.97 -6.57 3.85
C VAL A 173 -1.69 -7.92 3.76
N GLY A 174 -2.95 -7.94 3.30
CA GLY A 174 -3.70 -9.18 3.09
C GLY A 174 -3.00 -10.14 2.12
N VAL A 175 -2.51 -9.62 0.99
CA VAL A 175 -1.77 -10.39 -0.03
C VAL A 175 -0.42 -10.87 0.48
N ALA A 176 0.26 -10.09 1.33
CA ALA A 176 1.50 -10.52 1.98
C ALA A 176 1.27 -11.73 2.90
N VAL A 177 0.10 -11.81 3.55
CA VAL A 177 -0.30 -12.96 4.39
C VAL A 177 -0.84 -14.12 3.57
N ASP A 178 -1.64 -13.83 2.54
CA ASP A 178 -2.25 -14.81 1.66
C ASP A 178 -2.21 -14.35 0.19
N PRO A 179 -1.18 -14.75 -0.57
CA PRO A 179 -1.02 -14.34 -1.97
C PRO A 179 -2.12 -14.89 -2.89
N THR A 180 -2.93 -15.84 -2.44
CA THR A 180 -4.04 -16.40 -3.25
C THR A 180 -5.27 -15.48 -3.30
N LEU A 181 -5.26 -14.37 -2.58
CA LEU A 181 -6.30 -13.34 -2.65
C LEU A 181 -6.35 -12.62 -4.00
N VAL A 182 -5.25 -12.66 -4.76
CA VAL A 182 -5.13 -11.97 -6.05
C VAL A 182 -4.67 -12.89 -7.17
N THR A 183 -5.05 -12.55 -8.39
CA THR A 183 -4.40 -13.08 -9.59
C THR A 183 -3.39 -12.07 -10.11
N THR A 184 -2.22 -12.54 -10.52
CA THR A 184 -1.11 -11.68 -10.92
C THR A 184 -0.69 -11.92 -12.35
N LEU A 185 -0.16 -10.87 -12.98
CA LEU A 185 0.56 -10.89 -14.24
C LEU A 185 2.06 -10.79 -13.96
N ASP A 186 2.84 -11.76 -14.43
CA ASP A 186 4.29 -11.71 -14.38
C ASP A 186 4.82 -10.79 -15.49
N ILE A 187 5.47 -9.68 -15.11
CA ILE A 187 5.92 -8.64 -16.04
C ILE A 187 7.14 -7.91 -15.49
N ASN A 188 8.01 -7.43 -16.38
CA ASN A 188 9.02 -6.45 -16.01
C ASN A 188 8.43 -5.04 -16.14
N MET A 189 8.45 -4.28 -15.06
CA MET A 189 7.87 -2.95 -14.95
C MET A 189 8.93 -1.87 -14.91
N LYS A 190 8.53 -0.66 -15.27
CA LYS A 190 9.24 0.60 -15.03
C LYS A 190 8.27 1.67 -14.53
N VAL A 191 8.84 2.77 -14.07
CA VAL A 191 8.10 4.02 -13.85
C VAL A 191 8.63 5.07 -14.81
N ASP A 192 7.74 5.83 -15.42
CA ASP A 192 8.16 7.00 -16.21
C ASP A 192 8.68 8.07 -15.23
N VAL A 193 9.99 8.34 -15.26
CA VAL A 193 10.63 9.33 -14.39
C VAL A 193 10.75 10.71 -15.05
N ASP A 194 10.49 10.79 -16.34
CA ASP A 194 10.57 12.01 -17.14
C ASP A 194 9.30 12.24 -17.97
N GLY A 195 9.19 13.45 -18.53
CA GLY A 195 8.16 13.81 -19.49
C GLY A 195 6.75 13.98 -18.90
N PRO A 196 5.73 14.05 -19.77
CA PRO A 196 4.36 14.38 -19.37
C PRO A 196 3.67 13.31 -18.54
N THR A 197 4.17 12.07 -18.57
CA THR A 197 3.61 10.93 -17.85
C THR A 197 4.45 10.52 -16.64
N ARG A 198 5.33 11.40 -16.15
CA ARG A 198 6.13 11.14 -14.96
C ARG A 198 5.28 10.59 -13.81
N GLY A 199 5.74 9.50 -13.18
CA GLY A 199 5.03 8.75 -12.13
C GLY A 199 4.08 7.66 -12.64
N ARG A 200 3.97 7.45 -13.96
CA ARG A 200 3.21 6.35 -14.55
C ARG A 200 3.94 5.03 -14.36
N THR A 201 3.25 4.03 -13.84
CA THR A 201 3.70 2.64 -13.82
C THR A 201 3.29 1.93 -15.12
N ILE A 202 4.25 1.31 -15.80
CA ILE A 202 4.03 0.68 -17.11
C ILE A 202 5.00 -0.48 -17.32
N GLY A 203 4.67 -1.40 -18.22
CA GLY A 203 5.61 -2.44 -18.65
C GLY A 203 6.89 -1.84 -19.23
N ASP A 204 8.03 -2.41 -18.88
CA ASP A 204 9.33 -1.97 -19.40
C ASP A 204 9.54 -2.52 -20.80
N GLU A 205 9.42 -1.66 -21.82
CA GLU A 205 9.54 -2.03 -23.22
C GLU A 205 10.91 -2.61 -23.58
N THR A 206 11.95 -2.29 -22.79
CA THR A 206 13.30 -2.82 -23.03
C THR A 206 13.48 -4.24 -22.49
N ARG A 207 12.61 -4.68 -21.58
CA ARG A 207 12.65 -5.98 -20.90
C ARG A 207 11.39 -6.83 -21.13
N LEU A 208 10.52 -6.46 -22.07
CA LEU A 208 9.26 -7.21 -22.36
C LEU A 208 9.54 -8.64 -22.80
N ASN A 209 10.58 -8.86 -23.58
CA ASN A 209 10.96 -10.18 -24.08
C ASN A 209 11.96 -10.92 -23.18
N ASP A 210 12.35 -10.33 -22.05
CA ASP A 210 13.19 -11.02 -21.10
C ASP A 210 12.43 -12.22 -20.50
N PRO A 211 12.99 -13.43 -20.56
CA PRO A 211 12.30 -14.63 -20.01
C PRO A 211 12.16 -14.58 -18.49
N VAL A 212 13.02 -13.83 -17.80
CA VAL A 212 12.96 -13.67 -16.36
C VAL A 212 12.11 -12.45 -16.02
N LYS A 213 11.00 -12.66 -15.32
CA LYS A 213 10.15 -11.60 -14.79
C LYS A 213 10.43 -11.45 -13.30
N THR A 214 10.72 -10.23 -12.87
CA THR A 214 11.05 -9.93 -11.48
C THR A 214 9.89 -9.34 -10.70
N MET A 215 8.82 -8.96 -11.41
CA MET A 215 7.63 -8.37 -10.81
C MET A 215 6.38 -9.18 -11.12
N LYS A 216 5.47 -9.17 -10.15
CA LYS A 216 4.09 -9.60 -10.27
C LYS A 216 3.19 -8.38 -10.08
N VAL A 217 2.22 -8.19 -10.96
CA VAL A 217 1.23 -7.11 -10.82
C VAL A 217 -0.13 -7.75 -10.57
N ALA A 218 -0.79 -7.39 -9.48
CA ALA A 218 -2.14 -7.86 -9.20
C ALA A 218 -3.12 -7.23 -10.20
N VAL A 219 -3.86 -8.07 -10.93
CA VAL A 219 -4.85 -7.67 -11.94
C VAL A 219 -6.26 -8.19 -11.66
N GLY A 220 -6.41 -9.03 -10.65
CA GLY A 220 -7.71 -9.52 -10.15
C GLY A 220 -7.64 -9.81 -8.66
N VAL A 221 -8.77 -9.67 -7.97
CA VAL A 221 -8.88 -9.88 -6.51
C VAL A 221 -10.17 -10.58 -6.15
N ASP A 222 -10.09 -11.51 -5.18
CA ASP A 222 -11.25 -12.13 -4.53
C ASP A 222 -11.82 -11.18 -3.46
N VAL A 223 -12.63 -10.21 -3.91
CA VAL A 223 -13.19 -9.15 -3.06
C VAL A 223 -13.99 -9.72 -1.88
N PRO A 224 -14.95 -10.68 -2.07
CA PRO A 224 -15.73 -11.20 -0.96
C PRO A 224 -14.86 -11.86 0.11
N ARG A 225 -13.87 -12.63 -0.28
CA ARG A 225 -12.94 -13.31 0.63
C ARG A 225 -12.09 -12.31 1.40
N PHE A 226 -11.48 -11.36 0.71
CA PHE A 226 -10.66 -10.34 1.34
C PHE A 226 -11.46 -9.51 2.35
N LEU A 227 -12.63 -8.99 1.96
CA LEU A 227 -13.47 -8.16 2.85
C LEU A 227 -13.93 -8.96 4.07
N ASN A 228 -14.32 -10.23 3.91
CA ASN A 228 -14.69 -11.08 5.03
C ASN A 228 -13.52 -11.30 6.00
N GLU A 229 -12.33 -11.59 5.51
CA GLU A 229 -11.13 -11.79 6.34
C GLU A 229 -10.74 -10.49 7.05
N PHE A 230 -10.72 -9.38 6.33
CA PHE A 230 -10.40 -8.06 6.87
C PHE A 230 -11.36 -7.68 7.99
N MET A 231 -12.66 -7.70 7.72
CA MET A 231 -13.68 -7.33 8.71
C MET A 231 -13.66 -8.28 9.93
N THR A 232 -13.50 -9.57 9.72
CA THR A 232 -13.42 -10.54 10.82
C THR A 232 -12.24 -10.27 11.74
N ARG A 233 -11.04 -10.04 11.19
CA ARG A 233 -9.81 -9.83 11.96
C ARG A 233 -9.83 -8.48 12.67
N ILE A 234 -10.15 -7.41 11.96
CA ILE A 234 -10.16 -6.05 12.51
C ILE A 234 -11.27 -5.89 13.56
N SER A 235 -12.48 -6.37 13.29
CA SER A 235 -13.57 -6.36 14.27
C SER A 235 -13.24 -7.20 15.51
N GLY A 236 -12.63 -8.38 15.30
CA GLY A 236 -12.19 -9.24 16.40
C GLY A 236 -11.11 -8.61 17.28
N LEU A 237 -10.21 -7.80 16.71
CA LEU A 237 -9.23 -7.01 17.45
C LEU A 237 -9.92 -5.85 18.20
N ALA A 238 -10.74 -5.07 17.48
CA ALA A 238 -11.44 -3.90 18.04
C ALA A 238 -12.40 -4.26 19.19
N ALA A 239 -13.03 -5.44 19.13
CA ALA A 239 -13.88 -5.94 20.20
C ALA A 239 -13.13 -6.23 21.50
N LYS A 240 -11.83 -6.54 21.44
CA LYS A 240 -10.96 -6.83 22.60
C LYS A 240 -10.26 -5.59 23.16
N ALA A 241 -10.13 -4.53 22.37
CA ALA A 241 -9.50 -3.28 22.78
C ALA A 241 -10.53 -2.41 23.53
N GLN A 242 -10.33 -2.25 24.82
CA GLN A 242 -11.20 -1.45 25.71
C GLN A 242 -10.88 0.04 25.66
#